data_80ab9d5821c3b28be4906d7c81e4124c
#
_entry.id   80ab9d5821c3b28be4906d7c81e4124c
#
_cell.length_a   1.000
_cell.length_b   1.000
_cell.length_c   1.000
_cell.angle_alpha   90.00
_cell.angle_beta   90.00
_cell.angle_gamma   90.00
#
_symmetry.space_group_name_H-M   'P 1'
#
loop_
_entity.id
_entity.type
_entity.pdbx_description
1 polymer ?
#
loop_
_entity_poly.entity_id
_entity_poly.type
_entity_poly.pdbx_seq_one_letter_code
_entity_poly.pdbx_strand_id
1 'polypeptide(L)'
;NSRLFNQLAKSGISVFLVSQASSENNTTFAVRNADAELAVKVLREEFRHDMAVGEISAIEAEKDLATVAIVGENMKHTPGIAGKLFNVLGRNGINVIACAQGASETNISFVIALGSLRKALNVIHDSFFLSESQVLNLFVVGVGTVGKDLLQQISKQQQRLLETKALQLRLV
;
A
#
# COMPACT_ATOMS: atom_id res chain seq x y z
N ASN A 1 -11.57 -16.67 -18.25
CA ASN A 1 -10.53 -15.60 -18.20
C ASN A 1 -9.70 -15.49 -19.49
N SER A 2 -9.41 -16.59 -20.23
CA SER A 2 -8.58 -16.50 -21.46
C SER A 2 -9.21 -15.61 -22.55
N ARG A 3 -10.53 -15.68 -22.78
CA ARG A 3 -11.24 -14.82 -23.75
C ARG A 3 -11.05 -13.33 -23.42
N LEU A 4 -11.18 -12.96 -22.15
CA LEU A 4 -11.02 -11.60 -21.65
C LEU A 4 -9.62 -11.04 -22.00
N PHE A 5 -8.57 -11.72 -21.57
CA PHE A 5 -7.21 -11.23 -21.80
C PHE A 5 -6.79 -11.29 -23.27
N ASN A 6 -7.27 -12.29 -24.04
CA ASN A 6 -7.04 -12.34 -25.48
C ASN A 6 -7.68 -11.15 -26.20
N GLN A 7 -8.89 -10.74 -25.81
CA GLN A 7 -9.57 -9.62 -26.42
C GLN A 7 -8.89 -8.29 -26.10
N LEU A 8 -8.43 -8.09 -24.86
CA LEU A 8 -7.66 -6.91 -24.47
C LEU A 8 -6.33 -6.85 -25.25
N ALA A 9 -5.61 -7.97 -25.34
CA ALA A 9 -4.33 -8.05 -26.07
C ALA A 9 -4.52 -7.74 -27.57
N LYS A 10 -5.55 -8.30 -28.23
CA LYS A 10 -5.89 -7.98 -29.64
C LYS A 10 -6.17 -6.50 -29.85
N SER A 11 -6.71 -5.83 -28.83
CA SER A 11 -7.02 -4.40 -28.87
C SER A 11 -5.84 -3.51 -28.47
N GLY A 12 -4.64 -4.10 -28.22
CA GLY A 12 -3.44 -3.36 -27.81
C GLY A 12 -3.50 -2.82 -26.37
N ILE A 13 -4.42 -3.34 -25.55
CA ILE A 13 -4.61 -2.89 -24.16
C ILE A 13 -3.75 -3.73 -23.23
N SER A 14 -2.85 -3.07 -22.50
CA SER A 14 -1.97 -3.71 -21.52
C SER A 14 -2.62 -3.75 -20.15
N VAL A 15 -2.65 -4.94 -19.54
CA VAL A 15 -3.10 -5.17 -18.17
C VAL A 15 -1.89 -5.28 -17.26
N PHE A 16 -1.84 -4.50 -16.17
CA PHE A 16 -0.69 -4.46 -15.27
C PHE A 16 -1.01 -4.90 -13.82
N LEU A 17 -2.26 -5.13 -13.50
CA LEU A 17 -2.68 -5.72 -12.22
C LEU A 17 -3.91 -6.58 -12.47
N VAL A 18 -3.95 -7.75 -11.86
CA VAL A 18 -5.11 -8.65 -11.86
C VAL A 18 -5.36 -9.09 -10.43
N SER A 19 -6.58 -8.98 -9.97
CA SER A 19 -7.05 -9.47 -8.69
C SER A 19 -8.31 -10.28 -8.88
N GLN A 20 -8.34 -11.48 -8.33
CA GLN A 20 -9.51 -12.37 -8.39
C GLN A 20 -9.68 -13.02 -7.02
N ALA A 21 -10.83 -12.80 -6.39
CA ALA A 21 -11.18 -13.48 -5.16
C ALA A 21 -11.52 -14.95 -5.45
N SER A 22 -11.03 -15.87 -4.64
CA SER A 22 -11.20 -17.32 -4.83
C SER A 22 -12.65 -17.80 -4.72
N SER A 23 -13.51 -17.01 -4.08
CA SER A 23 -14.92 -17.32 -3.85
C SER A 23 -15.89 -16.56 -4.74
N GLU A 24 -15.39 -15.67 -5.59
CA GLU A 24 -16.22 -14.79 -6.40
C GLU A 24 -16.01 -15.04 -7.90
N ASN A 25 -17.11 -14.97 -8.64
CA ASN A 25 -17.08 -14.94 -10.10
C ASN A 25 -16.70 -13.56 -10.66
N ASN A 26 -15.96 -12.77 -9.88
CA ASN A 26 -15.54 -11.43 -10.22
C ASN A 26 -14.05 -11.39 -10.55
N THR A 27 -13.68 -10.80 -11.68
CA THR A 27 -12.30 -10.56 -12.08
C THR A 27 -12.06 -9.06 -12.19
N THR A 28 -11.21 -8.53 -11.33
CA THR A 28 -10.80 -7.13 -11.36
C THR A 28 -9.41 -7.02 -11.98
N PHE A 29 -9.22 -6.08 -12.88
CA PHE A 29 -7.91 -5.83 -13.49
C PHE A 29 -7.71 -4.33 -13.74
N ALA A 30 -6.47 -3.91 -13.82
CA ALA A 30 -6.11 -2.53 -14.06
C ALA A 30 -5.49 -2.34 -15.45
N VAL A 31 -5.96 -1.30 -16.14
CA VAL A 31 -5.43 -0.81 -17.42
C VAL A 31 -5.10 0.68 -17.28
N ARG A 32 -4.38 1.24 -18.24
CA ARG A 32 -4.12 2.70 -18.24
C ARG A 32 -5.44 3.45 -18.38
N ASN A 33 -5.53 4.61 -17.75
CA ASN A 33 -6.74 5.44 -17.78
C ASN A 33 -7.20 5.76 -19.21
N ALA A 34 -6.25 5.99 -20.13
CA ALA A 34 -6.54 6.23 -21.55
C ALA A 34 -7.20 5.04 -22.25
N ASP A 35 -6.96 3.82 -21.78
CA ASP A 35 -7.46 2.58 -22.40
C ASP A 35 -8.78 2.10 -21.76
N ALA A 36 -9.22 2.70 -20.63
CA ALA A 36 -10.35 2.21 -19.85
C ALA A 36 -11.66 2.15 -20.64
N GLU A 37 -11.99 3.20 -21.39
CA GLU A 37 -13.22 3.25 -22.18
C GLU A 37 -13.20 2.25 -23.34
N LEU A 38 -12.05 2.11 -24.00
CA LEU A 38 -11.86 1.13 -25.06
C LEU A 38 -11.98 -0.29 -24.51
N ALA A 39 -11.37 -0.57 -23.33
CA ALA A 39 -11.46 -1.86 -22.66
C ALA A 39 -12.90 -2.26 -22.39
N VAL A 40 -13.71 -1.37 -21.79
CA VAL A 40 -15.12 -1.62 -21.53
C VAL A 40 -15.89 -1.89 -22.84
N LYS A 41 -15.64 -1.10 -23.88
CA LYS A 41 -16.30 -1.25 -25.16
C LYS A 41 -16.02 -2.61 -25.80
N VAL A 42 -14.74 -2.99 -25.91
CA VAL A 42 -14.36 -4.25 -26.58
C VAL A 42 -14.78 -5.48 -25.79
N LEU A 43 -14.79 -5.39 -24.45
CA LEU A 43 -15.25 -6.49 -23.61
C LEU A 43 -16.76 -6.65 -23.63
N ARG A 44 -17.53 -5.57 -23.62
CA ARG A 44 -19.01 -5.63 -23.78
C ARG A 44 -19.42 -6.20 -25.13
N GLU A 45 -18.66 -5.93 -26.17
CA GLU A 45 -18.90 -6.52 -27.50
C GLU A 45 -18.58 -8.02 -27.49
N GLU A 46 -17.41 -8.42 -26.96
CA GLU A 46 -16.99 -9.82 -26.87
C GLU A 46 -17.94 -10.67 -26.03
N PHE A 47 -18.42 -10.12 -24.93
CA PHE A 47 -19.28 -10.80 -23.95
C PHE A 47 -20.76 -10.46 -24.07
N ARG A 48 -21.19 -9.89 -25.20
CA ARG A 48 -22.57 -9.49 -25.43
C ARG A 48 -23.58 -10.62 -25.19
N HIS A 49 -23.27 -11.83 -25.67
CA HIS A 49 -24.10 -13.01 -25.46
C HIS A 49 -24.14 -13.43 -24.00
N ASP A 50 -22.99 -13.52 -23.36
CA ASP A 50 -22.84 -13.92 -21.95
C ASP A 50 -23.61 -12.96 -21.02
N MET A 51 -23.61 -11.65 -21.35
CA MET A 51 -24.42 -10.65 -20.65
C MET A 51 -25.93 -10.82 -20.90
N ALA A 52 -26.32 -11.13 -22.13
CA ALA A 52 -27.75 -11.30 -22.50
C ALA A 52 -28.37 -12.51 -21.80
N VAL A 53 -27.60 -13.58 -21.57
CA VAL A 53 -28.10 -14.79 -20.89
C VAL A 53 -27.84 -14.74 -19.35
N GLY A 54 -27.29 -13.64 -18.84
CA GLY A 54 -27.10 -13.42 -17.41
C GLY A 54 -25.88 -14.13 -16.78
N GLU A 55 -24.98 -14.67 -17.61
CA GLU A 55 -23.71 -15.26 -17.12
C GLU A 55 -22.73 -14.19 -16.64
N ILE A 56 -22.79 -13.00 -17.24
CA ILE A 56 -22.03 -11.81 -16.80
C ILE A 56 -23.02 -10.72 -16.41
N SER A 57 -22.98 -10.29 -15.18
CA SER A 57 -23.88 -9.28 -14.65
C SER A 57 -23.55 -7.86 -15.13
N ALA A 58 -22.28 -7.49 -15.12
CA ALA A 58 -21.81 -6.17 -15.53
C ALA A 58 -20.35 -6.16 -15.96
N ILE A 59 -19.98 -5.23 -16.83
CA ILE A 59 -18.60 -4.85 -17.14
C ILE A 59 -18.50 -3.34 -16.93
N GLU A 60 -17.76 -2.93 -15.91
CA GLU A 60 -17.67 -1.54 -15.48
C GLU A 60 -16.20 -1.11 -15.34
N ALA A 61 -15.95 0.17 -15.48
CA ALA A 61 -14.65 0.76 -15.21
C ALA A 61 -14.78 1.83 -14.14
N GLU A 62 -13.92 1.76 -13.15
CA GLU A 62 -13.73 2.80 -12.14
C GLU A 62 -12.53 3.67 -12.55
N LYS A 63 -12.71 4.99 -12.51
CA LYS A 63 -11.71 5.98 -12.90
C LYS A 63 -11.15 6.70 -11.67
N ASP A 64 -10.17 7.58 -11.90
CA ASP A 64 -9.52 8.37 -10.85
C ASP A 64 -8.89 7.52 -9.75
N LEU A 65 -8.26 6.44 -10.17
CA LEU A 65 -7.50 5.52 -9.33
C LEU A 65 -6.00 5.67 -9.54
N ALA A 66 -5.23 5.27 -8.53
CA ALA A 66 -3.79 5.17 -8.60
C ALA A 66 -3.33 3.81 -8.10
N THR A 67 -2.39 3.19 -8.81
CA THR A 67 -1.71 1.99 -8.36
C THR A 67 -0.40 2.38 -7.70
N VAL A 68 -0.19 1.89 -6.50
CA VAL A 68 1.03 2.09 -5.70
C VAL A 68 1.64 0.73 -5.40
N ALA A 69 2.96 0.63 -5.41
CA ALA A 69 3.67 -0.57 -5.02
C ALA A 69 4.73 -0.26 -3.96
N ILE A 70 4.80 -1.10 -2.92
CA ILE A 70 5.96 -1.17 -2.03
C ILE A 70 6.87 -2.26 -2.55
N VAL A 71 8.16 -1.94 -2.73
CA VAL A 71 9.18 -2.85 -3.22
C VAL A 71 10.26 -3.03 -2.16
N GLY A 72 10.65 -4.28 -1.88
CA GLY A 72 11.70 -4.60 -0.93
C GLY A 72 12.24 -6.01 -1.09
N GLU A 73 13.56 -6.20 -0.96
CA GLU A 73 14.23 -7.48 -1.21
C GLU A 73 13.81 -8.61 -0.25
N ASN A 74 13.47 -8.30 1.00
CA ASN A 74 13.17 -9.30 2.04
C ASN A 74 11.68 -9.39 2.40
N MET A 75 10.79 -8.85 1.60
CA MET A 75 9.35 -8.77 1.95
C MET A 75 8.73 -10.15 2.18
N LYS A 76 9.14 -11.16 1.42
CA LYS A 76 8.66 -12.53 1.53
C LYS A 76 8.98 -13.18 2.89
N HIS A 77 10.13 -12.83 3.48
CA HIS A 77 10.64 -13.46 4.70
C HIS A 77 10.47 -12.59 5.95
N THR A 78 9.88 -11.39 5.80
CA THR A 78 9.65 -10.48 6.92
C THR A 78 8.17 -10.46 7.30
N PRO A 79 7.78 -11.18 8.37
CA PRO A 79 6.39 -11.17 8.84
C PRO A 79 5.92 -9.75 9.19
N GLY A 80 4.65 -9.47 8.90
CA GLY A 80 4.02 -8.23 9.31
C GLY A 80 4.11 -7.07 8.33
N ILE A 81 4.86 -7.15 7.23
CA ILE A 81 4.99 -6.07 6.23
C ILE A 81 3.60 -5.66 5.68
N ALA A 82 2.81 -6.63 5.23
CA ALA A 82 1.46 -6.36 4.73
C ALA A 82 0.56 -5.78 5.83
N GLY A 83 0.64 -6.33 7.06
CA GLY A 83 -0.10 -5.81 8.21
C GLY A 83 0.26 -4.36 8.54
N LYS A 84 1.56 -4.01 8.51
CA LYS A 84 2.05 -2.63 8.72
C LYS A 84 1.52 -1.70 7.63
N LEU A 85 1.58 -2.12 6.36
CA LEU A 85 1.08 -1.36 5.23
C LEU A 85 -0.41 -1.02 5.38
N PHE A 86 -1.25 -2.04 5.53
CA PHE A 86 -2.70 -1.82 5.61
C PHE A 86 -3.12 -1.07 6.87
N ASN A 87 -2.42 -1.28 8.01
CA ASN A 87 -2.65 -0.52 9.23
C ASN A 87 -2.34 0.97 9.05
N VAL A 88 -1.23 1.31 8.40
CA VAL A 88 -0.86 2.70 8.13
C VAL A 88 -1.87 3.38 7.21
N LEU A 89 -2.27 2.72 6.14
CA LEU A 89 -3.28 3.24 5.22
C LEU A 89 -4.63 3.45 5.93
N GLY A 90 -5.11 2.43 6.65
CA GLY A 90 -6.39 2.48 7.37
C GLY A 90 -6.44 3.56 8.45
N ARG A 91 -5.39 3.70 9.27
CA ARG A 91 -5.30 4.78 10.29
C ARG A 91 -5.34 6.17 9.69
N ASN A 92 -4.91 6.31 8.45
CA ASN A 92 -4.92 7.58 7.72
C ASN A 92 -6.18 7.76 6.85
N GLY A 93 -7.18 6.89 6.98
CA GLY A 93 -8.44 6.98 6.24
C GLY A 93 -8.28 6.73 4.74
N ILE A 94 -7.27 5.93 4.34
CA ILE A 94 -7.03 5.58 2.95
C ILE A 94 -7.60 4.18 2.72
N ASN A 95 -8.63 4.09 1.87
CA ASN A 95 -9.23 2.82 1.49
C ASN A 95 -8.41 2.15 0.38
N VAL A 96 -8.19 0.84 0.50
CA VAL A 96 -7.58 0.01 -0.54
C VAL A 96 -8.69 -0.67 -1.34
N ILE A 97 -8.74 -0.39 -2.63
CA ILE A 97 -9.80 -0.89 -3.54
C ILE A 97 -9.46 -2.29 -4.04
N ALA A 98 -8.19 -2.51 -4.38
CA ALA A 98 -7.68 -3.82 -4.81
C ALA A 98 -6.22 -3.97 -4.38
N CYS A 99 -5.77 -5.20 -4.18
CA CYS A 99 -4.36 -5.49 -3.92
C CYS A 99 -3.94 -6.78 -4.63
N ALA A 100 -2.66 -6.87 -4.96
CA ALA A 100 -2.05 -8.06 -5.52
C ALA A 100 -0.64 -8.24 -4.93
N GLN A 101 -0.34 -9.48 -4.55
CA GLN A 101 0.98 -9.91 -4.09
C GLN A 101 1.22 -11.34 -4.55
N GLY A 102 2.25 -11.56 -5.35
CA GLY A 102 2.66 -12.90 -5.77
C GLY A 102 3.50 -13.62 -4.70
N ALA A 103 3.49 -14.95 -4.71
CA ALA A 103 4.25 -15.77 -3.75
C ALA A 103 5.78 -15.61 -3.87
N SER A 104 6.28 -15.22 -5.03
CA SER A 104 7.70 -14.94 -5.31
C SER A 104 8.03 -13.46 -5.36
N GLU A 105 7.03 -12.62 -5.14
CA GLU A 105 7.12 -11.18 -5.35
C GLU A 105 7.91 -10.47 -4.24
N THR A 106 8.70 -9.52 -4.66
CA THR A 106 9.38 -8.55 -3.80
C THR A 106 8.57 -7.27 -3.65
N ASN A 107 7.30 -7.30 -4.04
CA ASN A 107 6.42 -6.14 -3.98
C ASN A 107 5.01 -6.49 -3.47
N ILE A 108 4.33 -5.49 -2.93
CA ILE A 108 2.90 -5.47 -2.68
C ILE A 108 2.33 -4.31 -3.49
N SER A 109 1.50 -4.62 -4.49
CA SER A 109 0.80 -3.62 -5.29
C SER A 109 -0.63 -3.44 -4.80
N PHE A 110 -1.09 -2.21 -4.72
CA PHE A 110 -2.46 -1.91 -4.30
C PHE A 110 -3.00 -0.68 -5.03
N VAL A 111 -4.33 -0.61 -5.11
CA VAL A 111 -5.07 0.44 -5.80
C VAL A 111 -5.83 1.28 -4.78
N ILE A 112 -5.75 2.59 -4.92
CA ILE A 112 -6.41 3.59 -4.09
C ILE A 112 -7.02 4.70 -4.95
N ALA A 113 -7.90 5.51 -4.38
CA ALA A 113 -8.38 6.72 -5.04
C ALA A 113 -7.21 7.68 -5.35
N LEU A 114 -7.18 8.25 -6.54
CA LEU A 114 -6.11 9.16 -7.00
C LEU A 114 -5.91 10.35 -6.05
N GLY A 115 -7.01 10.90 -5.50
CA GLY A 115 -6.94 11.99 -4.51
C GLY A 115 -6.19 11.65 -3.22
N SER A 116 -6.06 10.36 -2.89
CA SER A 116 -5.32 9.87 -1.73
C SER A 116 -3.84 9.58 -2.00
N LEU A 117 -3.38 9.64 -3.27
CA LEU A 117 -2.06 9.20 -3.67
C LEU A 117 -0.94 9.89 -2.89
N ARG A 118 -0.94 11.22 -2.84
CA ARG A 118 0.10 11.99 -2.16
C ARG A 118 0.17 11.67 -0.66
N LYS A 119 -1.00 11.57 -0.02
CA LYS A 119 -1.09 11.21 1.40
C LYS A 119 -0.58 9.79 1.63
N ALA A 120 -0.97 8.83 0.78
CA ALA A 120 -0.54 7.44 0.87
C ALA A 120 0.99 7.33 0.77
N LEU A 121 1.61 7.97 -0.22
CA LEU A 121 3.06 7.94 -0.40
C LEU A 121 3.79 8.49 0.83
N ASN A 122 3.34 9.61 1.39
CA ASN A 122 3.96 10.20 2.57
C ASN A 122 3.84 9.28 3.80
N VAL A 123 2.65 8.80 4.15
CA VAL A 123 2.45 7.97 5.35
C VAL A 123 3.15 6.61 5.25
N ILE A 124 3.26 6.04 4.04
CA ILE A 124 4.00 4.82 3.80
C ILE A 124 5.51 5.09 3.96
N HIS A 125 6.01 6.14 3.31
CA HIS A 125 7.42 6.52 3.41
C HIS A 125 7.82 6.74 4.87
N ASP A 126 7.06 7.52 5.62
CA ASP A 126 7.32 7.79 7.03
C ASP A 126 7.33 6.52 7.87
N SER A 127 6.42 5.60 7.60
CA SER A 127 6.33 4.35 8.35
C SER A 127 7.40 3.33 8.04
N PHE A 128 7.88 3.28 6.80
CA PHE A 128 8.82 2.25 6.36
C PHE A 128 10.28 2.70 6.30
N PHE A 129 10.52 3.99 6.09
CA PHE A 129 11.87 4.53 5.85
C PHE A 129 12.35 5.52 6.91
N LEU A 130 11.44 6.21 7.61
CA LEU A 130 11.85 6.96 8.79
C LEU A 130 11.96 5.96 9.94
N SER A 131 13.09 6.01 10.65
CA SER A 131 13.44 5.07 11.72
C SER A 131 12.25 4.84 12.68
N GLU A 132 12.04 3.59 13.07
CA GLU A 132 11.00 3.18 14.04
C GLU A 132 11.20 3.83 15.42
N SER A 133 12.31 4.51 15.65
CA SER A 133 12.58 5.21 16.90
C SER A 133 11.97 6.60 16.93
N GLN A 134 11.08 6.80 17.88
CA GLN A 134 10.55 8.12 18.20
C GLN A 134 11.65 8.96 18.84
N VAL A 135 12.07 10.06 18.19
CA VAL A 135 13.05 10.99 18.75
C VAL A 135 12.33 12.03 19.60
N LEU A 136 12.64 12.05 20.89
CA LEU A 136 12.20 13.12 21.81
C LEU A 136 13.34 14.08 22.05
N ASN A 137 13.15 15.32 21.66
CA ASN A 137 14.07 16.41 21.96
C ASN A 137 13.83 16.90 23.40
N LEU A 138 14.84 16.80 24.25
CA LEU A 138 14.81 17.20 25.64
C LEU A 138 15.59 18.50 25.83
N PHE A 139 14.93 19.50 26.36
CA PHE A 139 15.55 20.74 26.81
C PHE A 139 15.71 20.69 28.32
N VAL A 140 16.95 20.78 28.79
CA VAL A 140 17.25 20.79 30.23
C VAL A 140 17.64 22.21 30.65
N VAL A 141 16.83 22.80 31.53
CA VAL A 141 17.10 24.13 32.09
C VAL A 141 17.62 23.95 33.52
N GLY A 142 18.89 24.30 33.72
CA GLY A 142 19.58 24.17 35.00
C GLY A 142 20.36 22.86 35.15
N VAL A 143 21.66 22.97 35.25
CA VAL A 143 22.62 21.84 35.41
C VAL A 143 23.26 21.81 36.78
N GLY A 144 22.53 22.15 37.85
CA GLY A 144 22.91 21.93 39.21
C GLY A 144 23.00 20.44 39.57
N THR A 145 23.07 20.09 40.86
CA THR A 145 23.19 18.70 41.31
C THR A 145 22.10 17.79 40.73
N VAL A 146 20.83 18.22 40.80
CA VAL A 146 19.69 17.46 40.29
C VAL A 146 19.72 17.33 38.76
N GLY A 147 20.09 18.39 38.05
CA GLY A 147 20.19 18.36 36.57
C GLY A 147 21.29 17.43 36.09
N LYS A 148 22.42 17.38 36.77
CA LYS A 148 23.54 16.42 36.49
C LYS A 148 23.09 14.97 36.68
N ASP A 149 22.39 14.68 37.76
CA ASP A 149 21.88 13.33 38.05
C ASP A 149 20.86 12.88 37.01
N LEU A 150 19.98 13.78 36.60
CA LEU A 150 19.01 13.52 35.51
C LEU A 150 19.70 13.20 34.17
N LEU A 151 20.72 13.96 33.79
CA LEU A 151 21.52 13.72 32.59
C LEU A 151 22.22 12.38 32.62
N GLN A 152 22.77 11.98 33.78
CA GLN A 152 23.39 10.65 33.97
C GLN A 152 22.34 9.53 33.84
N GLN A 153 21.15 9.70 34.39
CA GLN A 153 20.07 8.70 34.26
C GLN A 153 19.62 8.56 32.82
N ILE A 154 19.42 9.67 32.10
CA ILE A 154 19.10 9.67 30.67
C ILE A 154 20.16 8.88 29.90
N SER A 155 21.43 9.20 30.09
CA SER A 155 22.55 8.52 29.40
C SER A 155 22.58 7.01 29.67
N LYS A 156 22.38 6.58 30.92
CA LYS A 156 22.35 5.15 31.30
C LYS A 156 21.14 4.40 30.71
N GLN A 157 19.99 5.07 30.51
CA GLN A 157 18.77 4.42 30.07
C GLN A 157 18.54 4.57 28.57
N GLN A 158 19.32 5.39 27.86
CA GLN A 158 19.10 5.70 26.46
C GLN A 158 19.08 4.47 25.56
N GLN A 159 20.04 3.57 25.75
CA GLN A 159 20.11 2.34 24.96
C GLN A 159 18.94 1.40 25.25
N ARG A 160 18.57 1.23 26.52
CA ARG A 160 17.40 0.43 26.91
C ARG A 160 16.10 0.99 26.36
N LEU A 161 15.91 2.30 26.36
CA LEU A 161 14.72 2.95 25.80
C LEU A 161 14.66 2.78 24.29
N LEU A 162 15.80 2.84 23.62
CA LEU A 162 15.88 2.61 22.18
C LEU A 162 15.50 1.16 21.84
N GLU A 163 16.07 0.18 22.55
CA GLU A 163 15.84 -1.25 22.28
C GLU A 163 14.44 -1.72 22.68
N THR A 164 13.91 -1.24 23.84
CA THR A 164 12.64 -1.75 24.38
C THR A 164 11.40 -0.96 23.94
N LYS A 165 11.57 0.32 23.62
CA LYS A 165 10.46 1.23 23.29
C LYS A 165 10.65 1.99 21.98
N ALA A 166 11.70 1.70 21.23
CA ALA A 166 12.08 2.45 20.04
C ALA A 166 12.10 3.98 20.29
N LEU A 167 12.55 4.40 21.49
CA LEU A 167 12.56 5.78 21.93
C LEU A 167 13.99 6.28 22.04
N GLN A 168 14.33 7.28 21.23
CA GLN A 168 15.63 7.95 21.27
C GLN A 168 15.47 9.33 21.95
N LEU A 169 16.17 9.54 23.06
CA LEU A 169 16.20 10.83 23.75
C LEU A 169 17.37 11.67 23.18
N ARG A 170 17.06 12.87 22.70
CA ARG A 170 18.04 13.81 22.16
C ARG A 170 18.08 15.06 23.04
N LEU A 171 19.24 15.32 23.65
CA LEU A 171 19.47 16.58 24.35
C LEU A 171 19.73 17.69 23.35
N VAL A 172 19.02 18.82 23.48
CA VAL A 172 19.11 19.99 22.62
C VAL A 172 19.52 21.21 23.46
#